data_7a250ad3d86b557daa9396f5e10324d4
#
_entry.id   7a250ad3d86b557daa9396f5e10324d4
#
_cell.length_a   1.000
_cell.length_b   1.000
_cell.length_c   1.000
_cell.angle_alpha   90.00
_cell.angle_beta   90.00
_cell.angle_gamma   90.00
#
_symmetry.space_group_name_H-M   'P 1'
#
loop_
_entity.id
_entity.type
_entity.pdbx_description
1 polymer ?
#
loop_
_entity_poly.entity_id
_entity_poly.type
_entity_poly.pdbx_seq_one_letter_code
_entity_poly.pdbx_strand_id
1 'polypeptide(L)'
;MKVPRVEETLKQLKYKRMLPAIWFIFSRKGCDTATHYVQDIQLLSEDEQQQVSEALTSFRKEHPDAVRDSSVSSLLRGFASHHAGCLPLWKAFIEELFQKGLVKVVFATETLAAGINMPARTTVLSSLSKRGDTGHTLLSSNSMLQMAGRAGRRGLDERGNVVLVQTPFEGAEEACKLLFAGPDPLISQFTASYGMVLNLLSVCAFLRVSINELEALTILDDPLFILTFSFN
;
A
#
# COMPACT_ATOMS: atom_id res chain seq x y z
N MET A 1 -16.86 -23.64 3.56
CA MET A 1 -16.60 -22.98 2.28
C MET A 1 -15.10 -22.99 2.02
N LYS A 2 -14.65 -23.33 0.80
CA LYS A 2 -13.21 -23.41 0.50
C LYS A 2 -12.74 -22.05 0.00
N VAL A 3 -11.67 -21.50 0.62
CA VAL A 3 -11.06 -20.24 0.15
C VAL A 3 -10.48 -20.48 -1.26
N PRO A 4 -10.78 -19.61 -2.24
CA PRO A 4 -10.23 -19.72 -3.59
C PRO A 4 -8.69 -19.65 -3.54
N ARG A 5 -8.03 -20.51 -4.31
CA ARG A 5 -6.57 -20.45 -4.45
C ARG A 5 -6.17 -19.24 -5.27
N VAL A 6 -4.95 -18.75 -5.03
CA VAL A 6 -4.39 -17.60 -5.79
C VAL A 6 -4.43 -17.87 -7.29
N GLU A 7 -4.07 -19.08 -7.72
CA GLU A 7 -4.10 -19.50 -9.12
C GLU A 7 -5.50 -19.45 -9.74
N GLU A 8 -6.52 -19.93 -9.00
CA GLU A 8 -7.92 -19.94 -9.45
C GLU A 8 -8.43 -18.51 -9.65
N THR A 9 -8.14 -17.64 -8.69
CA THR A 9 -8.50 -16.22 -8.77
C THR A 9 -7.79 -15.53 -9.92
N LEU A 10 -6.49 -15.79 -10.13
CA LEU A 10 -5.73 -15.22 -11.25
C LEU A 10 -6.28 -15.66 -12.62
N LYS A 11 -6.67 -16.93 -12.76
CA LYS A 11 -7.31 -17.42 -13.98
C LYS A 11 -8.60 -16.65 -14.28
N GLN A 12 -9.41 -16.36 -13.23
CA GLN A 12 -10.62 -15.56 -13.36
C GLN A 12 -10.30 -14.10 -13.75
N LEU A 13 -9.30 -13.48 -13.12
CA LEU A 13 -8.87 -12.12 -13.47
C LEU A 13 -8.39 -12.04 -14.92
N LYS A 14 -7.60 -13.00 -15.38
CA LYS A 14 -7.14 -13.08 -16.77
C LYS A 14 -8.31 -13.26 -17.74
N TYR A 15 -9.20 -14.22 -17.45
CA TYR A 15 -10.38 -14.50 -18.29
C TYR A 15 -11.30 -13.28 -18.42
N LYS A 16 -11.52 -12.56 -17.31
CA LYS A 16 -12.37 -11.35 -17.29
C LYS A 16 -11.64 -10.08 -17.78
N ARG A 17 -10.39 -10.18 -18.25
CA ARG A 17 -9.56 -9.04 -18.70
C ARG A 17 -9.37 -7.96 -17.62
N MET A 18 -9.21 -8.38 -16.38
CA MET A 18 -9.08 -7.50 -15.21
C MET A 18 -7.63 -7.21 -14.81
N LEU A 19 -6.65 -7.57 -15.63
CA LEU A 19 -5.24 -7.22 -15.43
C LEU A 19 -4.90 -5.87 -16.09
N PRO A 20 -3.91 -5.12 -15.60
CA PRO A 20 -3.03 -5.41 -14.46
C PRO A 20 -3.73 -5.25 -13.11
N ALA A 21 -3.24 -5.97 -12.10
CA ALA A 21 -3.83 -5.99 -10.76
C ALA A 21 -2.81 -5.73 -9.65
N ILE A 22 -3.25 -5.04 -8.59
CA ILE A 22 -2.55 -4.99 -7.31
C ILE A 22 -3.30 -5.90 -6.35
N TRP A 23 -2.60 -6.87 -5.78
CA TRP A 23 -3.15 -7.81 -4.83
C TRP A 23 -2.64 -7.53 -3.42
N PHE A 24 -3.51 -7.02 -2.56
CA PHE A 24 -3.16 -6.70 -1.18
C PHE A 24 -3.16 -7.93 -0.29
N ILE A 25 -2.02 -8.18 0.36
CA ILE A 25 -1.77 -9.25 1.32
C ILE A 25 -1.14 -8.63 2.56
N PHE A 26 -1.75 -8.79 3.73
CA PHE A 26 -1.33 -8.09 4.97
C PHE A 26 -0.12 -8.75 5.66
N SER A 27 0.79 -9.31 4.88
CA SER A 27 2.03 -9.94 5.35
C SER A 27 3.12 -9.84 4.29
N ARG A 28 4.30 -9.35 4.68
CA ARG A 28 5.49 -9.31 3.79
C ARG A 28 5.83 -10.70 3.27
N LYS A 29 5.91 -11.67 4.19
CA LYS A 29 6.14 -13.09 3.85
C LYS A 29 5.03 -13.63 2.94
N GLY A 30 3.78 -13.24 3.17
CA GLY A 30 2.65 -13.61 2.33
C GLY A 30 2.77 -13.09 0.90
N CYS A 31 3.24 -11.84 0.70
CA CYS A 31 3.50 -11.29 -0.63
C CYS A 31 4.56 -12.10 -1.38
N ASP A 32 5.67 -12.44 -0.71
CA ASP A 32 6.72 -13.24 -1.32
C ASP A 32 6.25 -14.68 -1.60
N THR A 33 5.55 -15.31 -0.66
CA THR A 33 5.00 -16.66 -0.85
C THR A 33 3.99 -16.72 -2.00
N ALA A 34 3.19 -15.65 -2.19
CA ALA A 34 2.23 -15.59 -3.30
C ALA A 34 2.91 -15.67 -4.67
N THR A 35 4.12 -15.12 -4.82
CA THR A 35 4.89 -15.24 -6.09
C THR A 35 5.34 -16.68 -6.36
N HIS A 36 5.50 -17.51 -5.32
CA HIS A 36 5.83 -18.93 -5.49
C HIS A 36 4.59 -19.77 -5.86
N TYR A 37 3.41 -19.43 -5.34
CA TYR A 37 2.18 -20.14 -5.72
C TYR A 37 1.78 -19.97 -7.17
N VAL A 38 2.33 -19.00 -7.87
CA VAL A 38 2.06 -18.72 -9.28
C VAL A 38 3.22 -19.06 -10.20
N GLN A 39 4.14 -19.91 -9.75
CA GLN A 39 5.35 -20.26 -10.49
C GLN A 39 5.07 -20.93 -11.87
N ASP A 40 3.93 -21.60 -12.01
CA ASP A 40 3.53 -22.30 -13.25
C ASP A 40 2.65 -21.41 -14.15
N ILE A 41 2.44 -20.14 -13.79
CA ILE A 41 1.61 -19.21 -14.53
C ILE A 41 2.50 -18.21 -15.26
N GLN A 42 2.29 -18.09 -16.59
CA GLN A 42 2.92 -17.09 -17.43
C GLN A 42 1.89 -16.05 -17.87
N LEU A 43 2.18 -14.76 -17.60
CA LEU A 43 1.32 -13.65 -17.97
C LEU A 43 1.91 -12.79 -19.09
N LEU A 44 3.22 -12.85 -19.31
CA LEU A 44 3.91 -12.09 -20.33
C LEU A 44 4.01 -12.89 -21.65
N SER A 45 3.97 -12.20 -22.77
CA SER A 45 4.38 -12.73 -24.06
C SER A 45 5.91 -12.87 -24.12
N GLU A 46 6.43 -13.54 -25.15
CA GLU A 46 7.88 -13.68 -25.35
C GLU A 46 8.56 -12.31 -25.52
N ASP A 47 7.95 -11.40 -26.28
CA ASP A 47 8.44 -10.02 -26.46
C ASP A 47 8.46 -9.24 -25.15
N GLU A 48 7.41 -9.37 -24.33
CA GLU A 48 7.36 -8.71 -23.01
C GLU A 48 8.42 -9.28 -22.05
N GLN A 49 8.65 -10.59 -22.08
CA GLN A 49 9.72 -11.23 -21.29
C GLN A 49 11.10 -10.72 -21.69
N GLN A 50 11.34 -10.58 -23.00
CA GLN A 50 12.58 -10.02 -23.51
C GLN A 50 12.79 -8.59 -22.99
N GLN A 51 11.76 -7.73 -23.07
CA GLN A 51 11.83 -6.37 -22.55
C GLN A 51 12.13 -6.33 -21.03
N VAL A 52 11.49 -7.21 -20.24
CA VAL A 52 11.79 -7.32 -18.80
C VAL A 52 13.23 -7.78 -18.58
N SER A 53 13.73 -8.74 -19.35
CA SER A 53 15.10 -9.25 -19.25
C SER A 53 16.14 -8.17 -19.57
N GLU A 54 15.91 -7.37 -20.60
CA GLU A 54 16.77 -6.25 -20.99
C GLU A 54 16.78 -5.16 -19.92
N ALA A 55 15.59 -4.76 -19.42
CA ALA A 55 15.46 -3.80 -18.35
C ALA A 55 16.15 -4.27 -17.05
N LEU A 56 15.99 -5.55 -16.70
CA LEU A 56 16.67 -6.15 -15.55
C LEU A 56 18.19 -6.18 -15.70
N THR A 57 18.68 -6.44 -16.91
CA THR A 57 20.11 -6.46 -17.21
C THR A 57 20.71 -5.05 -17.05
N SER A 58 20.02 -4.02 -17.55
CA SER A 58 20.44 -2.63 -17.35
C SER A 58 20.40 -2.23 -15.88
N PHE A 59 19.31 -2.56 -15.19
CA PHE A 59 19.19 -2.28 -13.76
C PHE A 59 20.26 -2.97 -12.92
N ARG A 60 20.58 -4.24 -13.23
CA ARG A 60 21.64 -4.99 -12.54
C ARG A 60 23.02 -4.40 -12.77
N LYS A 61 23.27 -3.83 -13.95
CA LYS A 61 24.55 -3.16 -14.27
C LYS A 61 24.72 -1.86 -13.47
N GLU A 62 23.65 -1.11 -13.31
CA GLU A 62 23.66 0.18 -12.58
C GLU A 62 23.59 -0.01 -11.06
N HIS A 63 22.83 -1.02 -10.60
CA HIS A 63 22.53 -1.27 -9.19
C HIS A 63 22.66 -2.75 -8.82
N PRO A 64 23.89 -3.32 -8.85
CA PRO A 64 24.10 -4.76 -8.65
C PRO A 64 23.60 -5.27 -7.30
N ASP A 65 23.76 -4.45 -6.24
CA ASP A 65 23.34 -4.80 -4.87
C ASP A 65 21.85 -4.60 -4.61
N ALA A 66 21.12 -3.97 -5.52
CA ALA A 66 19.70 -3.72 -5.37
C ALA A 66 18.82 -4.82 -5.97
N VAL A 67 19.39 -5.72 -6.77
CA VAL A 67 18.65 -6.82 -7.41
C VAL A 67 18.27 -7.88 -6.38
N ARG A 68 16.98 -8.23 -6.36
CA ARG A 68 16.47 -9.32 -5.54
C ARG A 68 16.40 -10.61 -6.36
N ASP A 69 17.48 -11.40 -6.40
CA ASP A 69 17.59 -12.59 -7.24
C ASP A 69 16.44 -13.60 -7.04
N SER A 70 15.96 -13.78 -5.82
CA SER A 70 14.82 -14.64 -5.51
C SER A 70 13.52 -14.22 -6.20
N SER A 71 13.41 -12.97 -6.66
CA SER A 71 12.23 -12.41 -7.33
C SER A 71 12.36 -12.33 -8.85
N VAL A 72 13.53 -12.60 -9.40
CA VAL A 72 13.79 -12.52 -10.87
C VAL A 72 12.90 -13.48 -11.65
N SER A 73 12.78 -14.71 -11.19
CA SER A 73 11.98 -15.73 -11.88
C SER A 73 10.49 -15.35 -11.93
N SER A 74 9.94 -14.77 -10.85
CA SER A 74 8.54 -14.29 -10.84
C SER A 74 8.37 -13.07 -11.74
N LEU A 75 9.37 -12.17 -11.76
CA LEU A 75 9.34 -10.96 -12.56
C LEU A 75 9.27 -11.28 -14.07
N LEU A 76 10.06 -12.24 -14.54
CA LEU A 76 10.03 -12.72 -15.94
C LEU A 76 8.71 -13.38 -16.34
N ARG A 77 7.84 -13.69 -15.38
CA ARG A 77 6.48 -14.18 -15.63
C ARG A 77 5.40 -13.11 -15.48
N GLY A 78 5.77 -11.87 -15.12
CA GLY A 78 4.87 -10.75 -14.95
C GLY A 78 4.32 -10.58 -13.54
N PHE A 79 4.99 -11.17 -12.53
CA PHE A 79 4.63 -11.05 -11.11
C PHE A 79 5.73 -10.37 -10.31
N ALA A 80 5.34 -9.56 -9.35
CA ALA A 80 6.28 -8.96 -8.40
C ALA A 80 5.70 -8.89 -6.99
N SER A 81 6.57 -8.83 -5.98
CA SER A 81 6.20 -8.46 -4.62
C SER A 81 6.67 -7.04 -4.30
N HIS A 82 5.83 -6.27 -3.60
CA HIS A 82 6.10 -4.88 -3.22
C HIS A 82 5.70 -4.63 -1.76
N HIS A 83 6.69 -4.50 -0.90
CA HIS A 83 6.49 -4.29 0.53
C HIS A 83 7.70 -3.60 1.17
N ALA A 84 7.58 -3.17 2.43
CA ALA A 84 8.63 -2.46 3.14
C ALA A 84 9.94 -3.26 3.35
N GLY A 85 9.94 -4.57 3.13
CA GLY A 85 11.14 -5.41 3.15
C GLY A 85 11.92 -5.43 1.84
N CYS A 86 11.43 -4.79 0.77
CA CYS A 86 12.15 -4.64 -0.49
C CYS A 86 12.96 -3.36 -0.47
N LEU A 87 14.15 -3.38 -1.08
CA LEU A 87 14.98 -2.18 -1.23
C LEU A 87 14.26 -1.09 -2.02
N PRO A 88 14.43 0.20 -1.69
CA PRO A 88 13.77 1.31 -2.37
C PRO A 88 14.00 1.31 -3.89
N LEU A 89 15.24 1.09 -4.34
CA LEU A 89 15.58 1.01 -5.77
C LEU A 89 14.88 -0.14 -6.46
N TRP A 90 14.79 -1.32 -5.81
CA TRP A 90 14.05 -2.46 -6.36
C TRP A 90 12.55 -2.17 -6.48
N LYS A 91 11.97 -1.49 -5.49
CA LYS A 91 10.56 -1.08 -5.55
C LYS A 91 10.30 -0.13 -6.71
N ALA A 92 11.14 0.91 -6.87
CA ALA A 92 11.03 1.87 -7.97
C ALA A 92 11.13 1.17 -9.33
N PHE A 93 12.03 0.21 -9.48
CA PHE A 93 12.15 -0.60 -10.70
C PHE A 93 10.86 -1.41 -10.99
N ILE A 94 10.29 -2.06 -9.98
CA ILE A 94 9.02 -2.79 -10.12
C ILE A 94 7.86 -1.83 -10.49
N GLU A 95 7.81 -0.65 -9.90
CA GLU A 95 6.80 0.38 -10.18
C GLU A 95 6.89 0.85 -11.63
N GLU A 96 8.09 1.08 -12.14
CA GLU A 96 8.34 1.44 -13.54
C GLU A 96 7.86 0.33 -14.50
N LEU A 97 8.23 -0.92 -14.23
CA LEU A 97 7.80 -2.05 -15.06
C LEU A 97 6.29 -2.25 -15.02
N PHE A 98 5.65 -2.01 -13.87
CA PHE A 98 4.20 -2.07 -13.76
C PHE A 98 3.52 -0.97 -14.57
N GLN A 99 4.03 0.26 -14.53
CA GLN A 99 3.51 1.37 -15.34
C GLN A 99 3.66 1.12 -16.84
N LYS A 100 4.76 0.47 -17.26
CA LYS A 100 4.98 0.01 -18.64
C LYS A 100 4.11 -1.20 -19.04
N GLY A 101 3.37 -1.78 -18.09
CA GLY A 101 2.54 -2.95 -18.31
C GLY A 101 3.31 -4.26 -18.42
N LEU A 102 4.60 -4.27 -18.07
CA LEU A 102 5.49 -5.45 -18.09
C LEU A 102 5.37 -6.29 -16.81
N VAL A 103 4.81 -5.74 -15.73
CA VAL A 103 4.36 -6.49 -14.56
C VAL A 103 2.83 -6.47 -14.58
N LYS A 104 2.20 -7.64 -14.56
CA LYS A 104 0.74 -7.78 -14.66
C LYS A 104 0.07 -7.91 -13.29
N VAL A 105 0.80 -8.44 -12.29
CA VAL A 105 0.29 -8.58 -10.92
C VAL A 105 1.37 -8.22 -9.92
N VAL A 106 1.02 -7.34 -8.99
CA VAL A 106 1.88 -6.98 -7.85
C VAL A 106 1.22 -7.43 -6.57
N PHE A 107 1.88 -8.32 -5.82
CA PHE A 107 1.50 -8.68 -4.47
C PHE A 107 2.08 -7.65 -3.50
N ALA A 108 1.24 -6.91 -2.80
CA ALA A 108 1.67 -5.78 -1.99
C ALA A 108 1.05 -5.76 -0.60
N THR A 109 1.74 -5.14 0.35
CA THR A 109 1.17 -4.78 1.64
C THR A 109 0.39 -3.46 1.55
N GLU A 110 -0.43 -3.16 2.55
CA GLU A 110 -1.24 -1.92 2.62
C GLU A 110 -0.41 -0.63 2.45
N THR A 111 0.89 -0.67 2.74
CA THR A 111 1.80 0.49 2.59
C THR A 111 1.89 1.00 1.16
N LEU A 112 1.65 0.16 0.15
CA LEU A 112 1.58 0.59 -1.24
C LEU A 112 0.39 1.52 -1.50
N ALA A 113 -0.71 1.35 -0.77
CA ALA A 113 -1.90 2.18 -0.96
C ALA A 113 -1.68 3.65 -0.58
N ALA A 114 -0.79 3.96 0.36
CA ALA A 114 -0.65 5.28 0.96
C ALA A 114 0.39 6.20 0.33
N GLY A 115 1.37 5.70 -0.42
CA GLY A 115 2.55 6.53 -0.75
C GLY A 115 2.95 6.62 -2.22
N ILE A 116 2.32 5.89 -3.13
CA ILE A 116 2.82 5.72 -4.49
C ILE A 116 1.71 5.92 -5.52
N ASN A 117 2.02 6.61 -6.61
CA ASN A 117 1.10 6.73 -7.74
C ASN A 117 1.22 5.49 -8.66
N MET A 118 0.61 4.40 -8.25
CA MET A 118 0.62 3.13 -8.96
C MET A 118 -0.81 2.60 -9.07
N PRO A 119 -1.61 3.15 -10.00
CA PRO A 119 -2.98 2.68 -10.23
C PRO A 119 -2.97 1.38 -11.06
N ALA A 120 -3.92 0.50 -10.77
CA ALA A 120 -4.15 -0.75 -11.48
C ALA A 120 -5.58 -0.78 -12.04
N ARG A 121 -5.85 -1.62 -13.04
CA ARG A 121 -7.24 -1.85 -13.47
C ARG A 121 -8.06 -2.48 -12.34
N THR A 122 -7.42 -3.37 -11.58
CA THR A 122 -8.08 -4.11 -10.50
C THR A 122 -7.25 -4.07 -9.23
N THR A 123 -7.91 -3.90 -8.10
CA THR A 123 -7.36 -4.19 -6.78
C THR A 123 -8.00 -5.46 -6.22
N VAL A 124 -7.18 -6.33 -5.65
CA VAL A 124 -7.61 -7.58 -5.02
C VAL A 124 -7.26 -7.52 -3.55
N LEU A 125 -8.20 -7.84 -2.68
CA LEU A 125 -8.01 -7.91 -1.24
C LEU A 125 -8.08 -9.36 -0.79
N SER A 126 -7.03 -9.87 -0.16
CA SER A 126 -6.98 -11.27 0.32
C SER A 126 -7.92 -11.53 1.48
N SER A 127 -8.20 -10.53 2.30
CA SER A 127 -9.10 -10.57 3.47
C SER A 127 -9.52 -9.16 3.84
N LEU A 128 -10.52 -9.01 4.70
CA LEU A 128 -10.94 -7.74 5.29
C LEU A 128 -10.34 -7.54 6.68
N SER A 129 -9.68 -8.54 7.25
CA SER A 129 -8.99 -8.44 8.52
C SER A 129 -7.49 -8.61 8.37
N LYS A 130 -6.76 -7.96 9.27
CA LYS A 130 -5.31 -8.07 9.40
C LYS A 130 -4.94 -8.52 10.80
N ARG A 131 -3.84 -9.24 10.91
CA ARG A 131 -3.28 -9.64 12.20
C ARG A 131 -2.56 -8.45 12.82
N GLY A 132 -3.07 -7.97 13.95
CA GLY A 132 -2.44 -6.99 14.80
C GLY A 132 -1.88 -7.62 16.08
N ASP A 133 -1.35 -6.80 16.97
CA ASP A 133 -0.75 -7.24 18.25
C ASP A 133 -1.78 -7.90 19.19
N THR A 134 -3.04 -7.51 19.09
CA THR A 134 -4.15 -8.03 19.92
C THR A 134 -4.97 -9.11 19.21
N GLY A 135 -4.54 -9.62 18.03
CA GLY A 135 -5.26 -10.63 17.25
C GLY A 135 -5.67 -10.14 15.86
N HIS A 136 -6.76 -10.69 15.33
CA HIS A 136 -7.32 -10.29 14.05
C HIS A 136 -8.22 -9.07 14.23
N THR A 137 -7.90 -7.98 13.55
CA THR A 137 -8.70 -6.75 13.50
C THR A 137 -9.23 -6.50 12.11
N LEU A 138 -10.51 -6.12 12.00
CA LEU A 138 -11.12 -5.72 10.74
C LEU A 138 -10.41 -4.44 10.23
N LEU A 139 -10.33 -4.29 8.92
CA LEU A 139 -9.83 -3.08 8.29
C LEU A 139 -10.71 -1.88 8.65
N SER A 140 -10.11 -0.70 8.79
CA SER A 140 -10.88 0.54 8.82
C SER A 140 -11.45 0.88 7.44
N SER A 141 -12.55 1.64 7.40
CA SER A 141 -13.10 2.14 6.13
C SER A 141 -12.07 2.94 5.35
N ASN A 142 -11.25 3.75 6.02
CA ASN A 142 -10.15 4.49 5.38
C ASN A 142 -9.13 3.58 4.71
N SER A 143 -8.67 2.51 5.37
CA SER A 143 -7.73 1.55 4.79
C SER A 143 -8.34 0.84 3.58
N MET A 144 -9.61 0.45 3.69
CA MET A 144 -10.34 -0.19 2.59
C MET A 144 -10.47 0.75 1.39
N LEU A 145 -10.89 2.00 1.61
CA LEU A 145 -11.06 3.01 0.56
C LEU A 145 -9.73 3.38 -0.10
N GLN A 146 -8.63 3.48 0.66
CA GLN A 146 -7.30 3.74 0.10
C GLN A 146 -6.84 2.63 -0.86
N MET A 147 -7.04 1.36 -0.47
CA MET A 147 -6.71 0.22 -1.33
C MET A 147 -7.65 0.12 -2.53
N ALA A 148 -8.95 0.30 -2.33
CA ALA A 148 -9.94 0.33 -3.39
C ALA A 148 -9.69 1.47 -4.39
N GLY A 149 -9.27 2.64 -3.90
CA GLY A 149 -8.94 3.82 -4.71
C GLY A 149 -7.73 3.64 -5.63
N ARG A 150 -7.01 2.53 -5.56
CA ARG A 150 -5.98 2.16 -6.54
C ARG A 150 -6.56 1.47 -7.77
N ALA A 151 -7.84 1.12 -7.75
CA ALA A 151 -8.53 0.51 -8.87
C ALA A 151 -8.99 1.57 -9.90
N GLY A 152 -8.69 1.32 -11.17
CA GLY A 152 -9.00 2.20 -12.29
C GLY A 152 -7.86 3.16 -12.63
N ARG A 153 -7.37 3.05 -13.88
CA ARG A 153 -6.32 3.92 -14.40
C ARG A 153 -6.96 5.03 -15.21
N ARG A 154 -6.83 6.27 -14.72
CA ARG A 154 -7.44 7.44 -15.36
C ARG A 154 -6.97 7.55 -16.82
N GLY A 155 -7.91 7.69 -17.75
CA GLY A 155 -7.65 7.79 -19.18
C GLY A 155 -7.36 6.47 -19.91
N LEU A 156 -7.27 5.34 -19.18
CA LEU A 156 -7.00 4.01 -19.75
C LEU A 156 -8.14 3.01 -19.50
N ASP A 157 -8.79 3.10 -18.35
CA ASP A 157 -9.85 2.18 -17.95
C ASP A 157 -11.16 2.94 -17.78
N GLU A 158 -12.25 2.39 -18.33
CA GLU A 158 -13.61 2.93 -18.13
C GLU A 158 -14.10 2.67 -16.69
N ARG A 159 -13.63 1.59 -16.08
CA ARG A 159 -14.02 1.15 -14.73
C ARG A 159 -12.84 0.57 -13.97
N GLY A 160 -12.74 0.90 -12.68
CA GLY A 160 -11.89 0.21 -11.74
C GLY A 160 -12.65 -0.97 -11.11
N ASN A 161 -11.94 -2.07 -10.84
CA ASN A 161 -12.53 -3.24 -10.22
C ASN A 161 -11.90 -3.47 -8.85
N VAL A 162 -12.74 -3.73 -7.84
CA VAL A 162 -12.29 -4.17 -6.51
C VAL A 162 -12.78 -5.59 -6.30
N VAL A 163 -11.86 -6.51 -6.06
CA VAL A 163 -12.14 -7.93 -5.88
C VAL A 163 -11.79 -8.32 -4.46
N LEU A 164 -12.74 -8.86 -3.74
CA LEU A 164 -12.52 -9.48 -2.44
C LEU A 164 -12.40 -10.99 -2.59
N VAL A 165 -11.33 -11.56 -2.06
CA VAL A 165 -11.20 -13.01 -1.93
C VAL A 165 -12.02 -13.42 -0.71
N GLN A 166 -13.10 -14.16 -0.94
CA GLN A 166 -13.97 -14.62 0.15
C GLN A 166 -13.24 -15.56 1.08
N THR A 167 -13.33 -15.31 2.39
CA THR A 167 -12.85 -16.18 3.44
C THR A 167 -14.02 -16.84 4.18
N PRO A 168 -13.79 -17.85 5.04
CA PRO A 168 -14.87 -18.44 5.86
C PRO A 168 -15.50 -17.45 6.85
N PHE A 169 -14.82 -16.35 7.15
CA PHE A 169 -15.20 -15.41 8.21
C PHE A 169 -15.66 -14.05 7.67
N GLU A 170 -15.36 -13.76 6.39
CA GLU A 170 -15.57 -12.46 5.79
C GLU A 170 -16.05 -12.61 4.35
N GLY A 171 -17.01 -11.81 3.95
CA GLY A 171 -17.60 -11.86 2.64
C GLY A 171 -18.03 -10.50 2.08
N ALA A 172 -18.94 -10.55 1.11
CA ALA A 172 -19.41 -9.37 0.42
C ALA A 172 -20.18 -8.39 1.33
N GLU A 173 -20.87 -8.90 2.36
CA GLU A 173 -21.65 -8.08 3.27
C GLU A 173 -20.74 -7.18 4.11
N GLU A 174 -19.67 -7.73 4.70
CA GLU A 174 -18.69 -6.99 5.47
C GLU A 174 -17.95 -5.97 4.59
N ALA A 175 -17.59 -6.35 3.37
CA ALA A 175 -16.97 -5.45 2.41
C ALA A 175 -17.89 -4.27 2.06
N CYS A 176 -19.17 -4.52 1.82
CA CYS A 176 -20.15 -3.47 1.55
C CYS A 176 -20.29 -2.53 2.75
N LYS A 177 -20.39 -3.05 3.97
CA LYS A 177 -20.45 -2.23 5.19
C LYS A 177 -19.26 -1.27 5.28
N LEU A 178 -18.03 -1.76 5.03
CA LEU A 178 -16.81 -0.94 5.07
C LEU A 178 -16.77 0.11 3.95
N LEU A 179 -17.16 -0.25 2.73
CA LEU A 179 -17.11 0.67 1.59
C LEU A 179 -18.19 1.76 1.67
N PHE A 180 -19.37 1.43 2.18
CA PHE A 180 -20.49 2.38 2.26
C PHE A 180 -20.55 3.15 3.59
N ALA A 181 -19.76 2.78 4.60
CA ALA A 181 -19.64 3.56 5.83
C ALA A 181 -19.04 4.96 5.59
N GLY A 182 -18.34 5.13 4.45
CA GLY A 182 -17.61 6.36 4.16
C GLY A 182 -16.29 6.46 4.91
N PRO A 183 -15.52 7.53 4.70
CA PRO A 183 -14.26 7.74 5.39
C PRO A 183 -14.51 8.10 6.85
N ASP A 184 -13.68 7.53 7.73
CA ASP A 184 -13.65 7.92 9.13
C ASP A 184 -13.17 9.37 9.27
N PRO A 185 -13.66 10.15 10.24
CA PRO A 185 -13.19 11.50 10.47
C PRO A 185 -11.69 11.51 10.80
N LEU A 186 -10.98 12.52 10.32
CA LEU A 186 -9.58 12.73 10.68
C LEU A 186 -9.52 13.20 12.14
N ILE A 187 -9.05 12.32 13.01
CA ILE A 187 -8.82 12.62 14.42
C ILE A 187 -7.31 12.72 14.61
N SER A 188 -6.86 13.86 15.16
CA SER A 188 -5.45 14.03 15.49
C SER A 188 -5.02 12.99 16.52
N GLN A 189 -3.96 12.25 16.20
CA GLN A 189 -3.27 11.37 17.15
C GLN A 189 -2.23 12.11 17.98
N PHE A 190 -2.14 13.43 17.77
CA PHE A 190 -1.20 14.26 18.50
C PHE A 190 -1.68 14.40 19.96
N THR A 191 -0.83 13.92 20.87
CA THR A 191 -0.97 14.15 22.33
C THR A 191 0.31 14.82 22.82
N ALA A 192 0.16 15.94 23.52
CA ALA A 192 1.30 16.60 24.11
C ALA A 192 1.94 15.69 25.18
N SER A 193 3.15 15.22 24.93
CA SER A 193 3.93 14.48 25.93
C SER A 193 4.71 15.43 26.84
N TYR A 194 5.01 15.01 28.07
CA TYR A 194 5.85 15.80 28.99
C TYR A 194 7.19 16.20 28.37
N GLY A 195 7.84 15.28 27.64
CA GLY A 195 9.11 15.56 26.95
C GLY A 195 8.98 16.63 25.89
N MET A 196 7.88 16.65 25.14
CA MET A 196 7.61 17.68 24.15
C MET A 196 7.39 19.04 24.80
N VAL A 197 6.59 19.11 25.87
CA VAL A 197 6.36 20.35 26.61
C VAL A 197 7.68 20.89 27.18
N LEU A 198 8.50 20.03 27.78
CA LEU A 198 9.81 20.42 28.28
C LEU A 198 10.75 20.94 27.19
N ASN A 199 10.76 20.29 26.01
CA ASN A 199 11.56 20.75 24.89
C ASN A 199 11.08 22.12 24.36
N LEU A 200 9.78 22.33 24.26
CA LEU A 200 9.23 23.63 23.85
C LEU A 200 9.57 24.73 24.87
N LEU A 201 9.40 24.44 26.16
CA LEU A 201 9.77 25.38 27.23
C LEU A 201 11.26 25.70 27.23
N SER A 202 12.12 24.71 26.98
CA SER A 202 13.58 24.88 26.84
C SER A 202 13.94 25.82 25.66
N VAL A 203 13.27 25.66 24.50
CA VAL A 203 13.46 26.53 23.34
C VAL A 203 12.96 27.94 23.65
N CYS A 204 11.79 28.09 24.27
CA CYS A 204 11.27 29.39 24.68
C CYS A 204 12.20 30.10 25.68
N ALA A 205 12.74 29.37 26.65
CA ALA A 205 13.72 29.92 27.61
C ALA A 205 15.02 30.35 26.92
N PHE A 206 15.51 29.59 25.94
CA PHE A 206 16.69 29.91 25.16
C PHE A 206 16.50 31.17 24.29
N LEU A 207 15.31 31.32 23.70
CA LEU A 207 14.95 32.50 22.88
C LEU A 207 14.58 33.73 23.69
N ARG A 208 14.62 33.66 25.04
CA ARG A 208 14.20 34.73 25.96
C ARG A 208 12.78 35.28 25.70
N VAL A 209 11.89 34.44 25.17
CA VAL A 209 10.49 34.77 25.01
C VAL A 209 9.87 34.82 26.42
N SER A 210 9.39 35.99 26.81
CA SER A 210 8.79 36.20 28.14
C SER A 210 7.53 35.33 28.29
N ILE A 211 7.39 34.66 29.42
CA ILE A 211 6.18 33.88 29.74
C ILE A 211 4.92 34.72 29.64
N ASN A 212 5.03 36.05 29.81
CA ASN A 212 3.93 37.00 29.66
C ASN A 212 3.47 37.21 28.21
N GLU A 213 4.27 36.82 27.21
CA GLU A 213 3.86 36.82 25.81
C GLU A 213 3.19 35.47 25.40
N LEU A 214 3.17 34.52 26.32
CA LEU A 214 2.49 33.22 26.19
C LEU A 214 1.02 33.27 26.68
N GLU A 215 0.44 34.46 26.96
CA GLU A 215 -0.98 34.63 27.30
C GLU A 215 -1.95 34.19 26.20
N ALA A 216 -1.46 33.80 25.03
CA ALA A 216 -2.25 33.19 23.96
C ALA A 216 -2.41 31.66 24.10
N LEU A 217 -1.87 31.03 25.14
CA LEU A 217 -2.17 29.65 25.49
C LEU A 217 -3.46 29.59 26.29
N THR A 218 -4.56 29.99 25.67
CA THR A 218 -5.88 29.65 26.19
C THR A 218 -6.02 28.15 26.05
N ILE A 219 -5.95 27.45 27.16
CA ILE A 219 -6.42 26.06 27.29
C ILE A 219 -7.93 26.14 27.07
N LEU A 220 -8.34 26.15 25.82
CA LEU A 220 -9.70 25.83 25.46
C LEU A 220 -9.84 24.33 25.65
N ASP A 221 -10.95 23.87 26.18
CA ASP A 221 -11.35 22.44 26.27
C ASP A 221 -11.53 21.76 24.90
N ASP A 222 -10.82 22.23 23.87
CA ASP A 222 -10.80 21.73 22.54
C ASP A 222 -9.46 21.01 22.29
N PRO A 223 -9.45 19.81 21.69
CA PRO A 223 -8.24 19.01 21.49
C PRO A 223 -7.26 19.58 20.45
N LEU A 224 -7.41 20.82 20.03
CA LEU A 224 -6.53 21.47 19.06
C LEU A 224 -5.60 22.48 19.76
N PHE A 225 -4.33 22.11 19.93
CA PHE A 225 -3.27 23.05 20.29
C PHE A 225 -2.84 23.83 19.03
N ILE A 226 -3.20 25.11 18.93
CA ILE A 226 -2.67 26.01 17.90
C ILE A 226 -1.62 26.90 18.55
N LEU A 227 -0.35 26.67 18.22
CA LEU A 227 0.75 27.59 18.54
C LEU A 227 0.82 28.66 17.45
N THR A 228 0.36 29.86 17.73
CA THR A 228 0.51 31.01 16.83
C THR A 228 1.71 31.83 17.29
N PHE A 229 2.76 31.90 16.46
CA PHE A 229 3.89 32.80 16.70
C PHE A 229 3.65 34.09 15.92
N SER A 230 3.52 35.23 16.63
CA SER A 230 3.60 36.54 16.01
C SER A 230 5.02 37.05 16.15
N PHE A 231 5.72 37.24 15.03
CA PHE A 231 6.99 37.97 15.00
C PHE A 231 6.69 39.44 14.74
N ASN A 232 7.06 40.30 15.69
CA ASN A 232 7.17 41.73 15.49
C ASN A 232 8.55 42.10 14.97
#